data_a44860386347936c292db1bc1e34b8c9
#
_entry.id   a44860386347936c292db1bc1e34b8c9
#
_cell.length_a   1.000
_cell.length_b   1.000
_cell.length_c   1.000
_cell.angle_alpha   90.00
_cell.angle_beta   90.00
_cell.angle_gamma   90.00
#
_symmetry.space_group_name_H-M   'P 1'
#
loop_
_entity.id
_entity.type
_entity.pdbx_description
1 polymer ?
#
loop_
_entity_poly.entity_id
_entity_poly.type
_entity_poly.pdbx_seq_one_letter_code
_entity_poly.pdbx_strand_id
1 'polypeptide(L)'
;MTRSLVKRGIWGSGLDTLLTRIRDVLRTNSACGFPVAAVEEAMAAVGKSLAFDNAEIDELLNLKYAGQRTFSVLSVLYPGLDLSKKFHEDHIFPKSRFTKKKLLDAGVPLDSIDDYLAAVNLLPNLQLLAGTVNIEKQDGLPAEWIDTAFPSEDKRATYLAENDLDGLPLDLADFTSFFEQRKQRIRIRLLATLGTSPGAPQDAALS
;
A
#
# COMPACT_ATOMS: atom_id res chain seq x y z
N MET A 1 -8.05 -5.69 13.53
CA MET A 1 -8.90 -5.99 12.35
C MET A 1 -8.14 -5.74 11.04
N THR A 2 -7.57 -4.58 10.80
CA THR A 2 -6.86 -4.21 9.56
C THR A 2 -5.82 -5.23 9.10
N ARG A 3 -4.93 -5.69 10.01
CA ARG A 3 -3.90 -6.69 9.71
C ARG A 3 -4.47 -8.00 9.16
N SER A 4 -5.62 -8.46 9.66
CA SER A 4 -6.23 -9.71 9.19
C SER A 4 -6.79 -9.64 7.77
N LEU A 5 -7.06 -8.44 7.24
CA LEU A 5 -7.56 -8.23 5.87
C LEU A 5 -6.43 -8.28 4.84
N VAL A 6 -5.22 -7.89 5.24
CA VAL A 6 -4.08 -7.81 4.31
C VAL A 6 -3.09 -8.97 4.46
N LYS A 7 -3.12 -9.68 5.59
CA LYS A 7 -2.25 -10.85 5.83
C LYS A 7 -2.78 -12.10 5.13
N ARG A 8 -1.90 -12.81 4.42
CA ARG A 8 -2.25 -14.07 3.77
C ARG A 8 -2.56 -15.18 4.79
N GLY A 9 -3.44 -16.11 4.42
CA GLY A 9 -3.67 -17.33 5.16
C GLY A 9 -4.51 -17.21 6.43
N ILE A 10 -4.92 -16.00 6.84
CA ILE A 10 -5.77 -15.83 8.04
C ILE A 10 -7.14 -16.47 7.83
N TRP A 11 -7.82 -16.08 6.76
CA TRP A 11 -9.19 -16.50 6.44
C TRP A 11 -9.23 -17.72 5.49
N GLY A 12 -8.43 -18.75 5.76
CA GLY A 12 -8.34 -19.95 4.95
C GLY A 12 -8.79 -21.20 5.70
N SER A 13 -8.08 -22.32 5.51
CA SER A 13 -8.32 -23.56 6.21
C SER A 13 -8.22 -23.42 7.74
N GLY A 14 -8.98 -24.22 8.49
CA GLY A 14 -8.99 -24.20 9.95
C GLY A 14 -9.73 -23.02 10.56
N LEU A 15 -10.64 -22.39 9.81
CA LEU A 15 -11.41 -21.23 10.28
C LEU A 15 -12.25 -21.52 11.53
N ASP A 16 -12.90 -22.69 11.59
CA ASP A 16 -13.74 -23.08 12.75
C ASP A 16 -12.90 -23.17 14.03
N THR A 17 -11.71 -23.77 13.94
CA THR A 17 -10.77 -23.85 15.07
C THR A 17 -10.33 -22.46 15.53
N LEU A 18 -10.00 -21.58 14.59
CA LEU A 18 -9.62 -20.21 14.85
C LEU A 18 -10.75 -19.44 15.54
N LEU A 19 -11.95 -19.47 14.98
CA LEU A 19 -13.12 -18.76 15.52
C LEU A 19 -13.51 -19.29 16.92
N THR A 20 -13.41 -20.61 17.15
CA THR A 20 -13.64 -21.20 18.47
C THR A 20 -12.65 -20.64 19.51
N ARG A 21 -11.36 -20.62 19.19
CA ARG A 21 -10.34 -20.06 20.09
C ARG A 21 -10.54 -18.58 20.37
N ILE A 22 -10.82 -17.78 19.33
CA ILE A 22 -11.11 -16.33 19.50
C ILE A 22 -12.33 -16.15 20.42
N ARG A 23 -13.39 -16.92 20.20
CA ARG A 23 -14.61 -16.87 21.03
C ARG A 23 -14.31 -17.19 22.51
N ASP A 24 -13.48 -18.20 22.78
CA ASP A 24 -13.12 -18.58 24.14
C ASP A 24 -12.30 -17.49 24.84
N VAL A 25 -11.34 -16.88 24.13
CA VAL A 25 -10.58 -15.72 24.60
C VAL A 25 -11.51 -14.55 24.94
N LEU A 26 -12.46 -14.23 24.05
CA LEU A 26 -13.41 -13.12 24.27
C LEU A 26 -14.31 -13.38 25.48
N ARG A 27 -14.77 -14.64 25.71
CA ARG A 27 -15.59 -15.01 26.88
C ARG A 27 -14.82 -14.86 28.18
N THR A 28 -13.55 -15.25 28.18
CA THR A 28 -12.71 -15.21 29.39
C THR A 28 -12.30 -13.77 29.73
N ASN A 29 -12.20 -12.88 28.77
CA ASN A 29 -11.69 -11.50 28.93
C ASN A 29 -12.79 -10.43 28.79
N SER A 30 -14.06 -10.76 28.96
CA SER A 30 -15.19 -9.87 28.66
C SER A 30 -15.28 -8.61 29.53
N ALA A 31 -14.55 -8.55 30.67
CA ALA A 31 -14.66 -7.45 31.61
C ALA A 31 -13.86 -6.18 31.27
N CYS A 32 -12.85 -6.26 30.38
CA CYS A 32 -11.85 -5.20 30.16
C CYS A 32 -11.79 -4.66 28.72
N GLY A 33 -12.88 -4.73 27.95
CA GLY A 33 -12.88 -4.33 26.56
C GLY A 33 -12.36 -5.43 25.64
N PHE A 34 -12.02 -5.08 24.37
CA PHE A 34 -11.57 -6.07 23.38
C PHE A 34 -10.11 -6.51 23.66
N PRO A 35 -9.85 -7.78 23.98
CA PRO A 35 -8.53 -8.25 24.41
C PRO A 35 -7.61 -8.53 23.21
N VAL A 36 -7.10 -7.47 22.56
CA VAL A 36 -6.29 -7.56 21.33
C VAL A 36 -5.11 -8.51 21.49
N ALA A 37 -4.31 -8.35 22.55
CA ALA A 37 -3.10 -9.16 22.76
C ALA A 37 -3.42 -10.66 22.91
N ALA A 38 -4.41 -11.00 23.73
CA ALA A 38 -4.82 -12.40 23.93
C ALA A 38 -5.42 -13.03 22.67
N VAL A 39 -6.13 -12.24 21.85
CA VAL A 39 -6.63 -12.70 20.55
C VAL A 39 -5.47 -12.97 19.58
N GLU A 40 -4.49 -12.06 19.50
CA GLU A 40 -3.32 -12.25 18.63
C GLU A 40 -2.48 -13.45 19.04
N GLU A 41 -2.29 -13.68 20.34
CA GLU A 41 -1.59 -14.86 20.88
C GLU A 41 -2.33 -16.15 20.52
N ALA A 42 -3.65 -16.19 20.74
CA ALA A 42 -4.48 -17.35 20.41
C ALA A 42 -4.49 -17.65 18.90
N MET A 43 -4.44 -16.62 18.05
CA MET A 43 -4.30 -16.77 16.60
C MET A 43 -2.91 -17.31 16.23
N ALA A 44 -1.85 -16.76 16.81
CA ALA A 44 -0.48 -17.20 16.57
C ALA A 44 -0.27 -18.67 16.97
N ALA A 45 -0.89 -19.13 18.08
CA ALA A 45 -0.82 -20.52 18.56
C ALA A 45 -1.41 -21.55 17.57
N VAL A 46 -2.22 -21.12 16.60
CA VAL A 46 -2.73 -21.98 15.51
C VAL A 46 -2.12 -21.64 14.15
N GLY A 47 -0.97 -20.98 14.12
CA GLY A 47 -0.26 -20.61 12.90
C GLY A 47 -0.91 -19.48 12.10
N LYS A 48 -1.78 -18.68 12.73
CA LYS A 48 -2.50 -17.54 12.12
C LYS A 48 -2.00 -16.20 12.68
N SER A 49 -0.68 -16.03 12.80
CA SER A 49 -0.08 -14.80 13.29
C SER A 49 -0.50 -13.58 12.49
N LEU A 50 -0.82 -12.48 13.18
CA LEU A 50 -1.10 -11.17 12.59
C LEU A 50 0.14 -10.27 12.51
N ALA A 51 1.29 -10.71 13.02
CA ALA A 51 2.54 -10.00 12.90
C ALA A 51 3.05 -10.06 11.44
N PHE A 52 3.60 -8.97 10.96
CA PHE A 52 4.26 -8.89 9.65
C PHE A 52 5.77 -8.83 9.85
N ASP A 53 6.50 -9.67 9.14
CA ASP A 53 7.94 -9.57 9.02
C ASP A 53 8.35 -8.68 7.82
N ASN A 54 9.65 -8.44 7.68
CA ASN A 54 10.17 -7.62 6.59
C ASN A 54 9.88 -8.20 5.20
N ALA A 55 9.97 -9.52 5.04
CA ALA A 55 9.72 -10.18 3.76
C ALA A 55 8.25 -10.06 3.36
N GLU A 56 7.32 -10.18 4.31
CA GLU A 56 5.89 -9.98 4.08
C GLU A 56 5.56 -8.51 3.72
N ILE A 57 6.24 -7.54 4.33
CA ILE A 57 6.11 -6.13 3.94
C ILE A 57 6.62 -5.92 2.51
N ASP A 58 7.76 -6.52 2.17
CA ASP A 58 8.31 -6.42 0.82
C ASP A 58 7.41 -7.11 -0.23
N GLU A 59 6.71 -8.20 0.14
CA GLU A 59 5.66 -8.77 -0.71
C GLU A 59 4.49 -7.79 -0.96
N LEU A 60 4.08 -7.01 0.06
CA LEU A 60 3.02 -6.01 -0.12
C LEU A 60 3.44 -4.91 -1.10
N LEU A 61 4.71 -4.49 -1.08
CA LEU A 61 5.24 -3.50 -2.03
C LEU A 61 5.23 -3.99 -3.49
N ASN A 62 5.27 -5.32 -3.69
CA ASN A 62 5.24 -5.95 -5.00
C ASN A 62 3.81 -6.32 -5.47
N LEU A 63 2.77 -5.91 -4.75
CA LEU A 63 1.39 -6.09 -5.21
C LEU A 63 1.15 -5.35 -6.52
N LYS A 64 0.39 -5.99 -7.41
CA LYS A 64 0.10 -5.45 -8.73
C LYS A 64 -1.28 -4.82 -8.79
N TYR A 65 -1.46 -3.90 -9.71
CA TYR A 65 -2.76 -3.33 -10.08
C TYR A 65 -3.81 -4.44 -10.26
N ALA A 66 -5.01 -4.20 -9.74
CA ALA A 66 -6.15 -5.14 -9.71
C ALA A 66 -5.84 -6.48 -9.00
N GLY A 67 -4.79 -6.56 -8.19
CA GLY A 67 -4.49 -7.72 -7.35
C GLY A 67 -5.48 -7.83 -6.18
N GLN A 68 -5.75 -9.06 -5.73
CA GLN A 68 -6.74 -9.34 -4.68
C GLN A 68 -6.61 -8.50 -3.40
N ARG A 69 -5.40 -8.06 -3.04
CA ARG A 69 -5.11 -7.32 -1.81
C ARG A 69 -4.72 -5.86 -2.05
N THR A 70 -4.54 -5.44 -3.29
CA THR A 70 -4.00 -4.12 -3.63
C THR A 70 -4.89 -3.01 -3.09
N PHE A 71 -6.20 -3.08 -3.36
CA PHE A 71 -7.16 -2.13 -2.83
C PHE A 71 -7.12 -2.07 -1.29
N SER A 72 -7.12 -3.21 -0.63
CA SER A 72 -7.10 -3.28 0.84
C SER A 72 -5.82 -2.68 1.43
N VAL A 73 -4.66 -2.93 0.81
CA VAL A 73 -3.39 -2.36 1.26
C VAL A 73 -3.36 -0.85 1.06
N LEU A 74 -3.83 -0.35 -0.08
CA LEU A 74 -3.94 1.09 -0.33
C LEU A 74 -4.91 1.76 0.66
N SER A 75 -6.03 1.12 1.00
CA SER A 75 -6.98 1.65 2.01
C SER A 75 -6.38 1.69 3.42
N VAL A 76 -5.46 0.80 3.73
CA VAL A 76 -4.73 0.78 5.01
C VAL A 76 -3.67 1.86 5.07
N LEU A 77 -2.98 2.08 3.96
CA LEU A 77 -1.97 3.13 3.84
C LEU A 77 -2.56 4.53 3.98
N TYR A 78 -3.78 4.73 3.47
CA TYR A 78 -4.43 6.05 3.40
C TYR A 78 -5.80 6.01 4.10
N PRO A 79 -5.83 5.98 5.45
CA PRO A 79 -7.06 5.76 6.22
C PRO A 79 -8.05 6.96 6.19
N GLY A 80 -7.63 8.12 5.68
CA GLY A 80 -8.48 9.32 5.54
C GLY A 80 -9.48 9.26 4.39
N LEU A 81 -9.60 8.12 3.69
CA LEU A 81 -10.53 7.98 2.59
C LEU A 81 -11.99 7.97 3.08
N ASP A 82 -12.83 8.79 2.47
CA ASP A 82 -14.28 8.74 2.65
C ASP A 82 -14.86 7.55 1.88
N LEU A 83 -14.90 6.38 2.52
CA LEU A 83 -15.39 5.14 1.92
C LEU A 83 -16.90 5.13 1.60
N SER A 84 -17.64 6.23 1.85
CA SER A 84 -18.98 6.41 1.29
C SER A 84 -18.95 6.65 -0.22
N LYS A 85 -17.80 7.08 -0.75
CA LYS A 85 -17.55 7.26 -2.18
C LYS A 85 -16.98 6.00 -2.81
N LYS A 86 -17.22 5.85 -4.10
CA LYS A 86 -16.62 4.78 -4.89
C LYS A 86 -15.18 5.14 -5.26
N PHE A 87 -14.22 4.36 -4.81
CA PHE A 87 -12.81 4.49 -5.18
C PHE A 87 -12.40 3.44 -6.20
N HIS A 88 -11.44 3.81 -7.02
CA HIS A 88 -10.78 2.94 -7.98
C HIS A 88 -9.27 2.94 -7.74
N GLU A 89 -8.65 1.78 -7.95
CA GLU A 89 -7.21 1.72 -8.10
C GLU A 89 -6.82 2.50 -9.36
N ASP A 90 -5.85 3.38 -9.24
CA ASP A 90 -5.35 4.20 -10.33
C ASP A 90 -3.82 4.20 -10.34
N HIS A 91 -3.23 4.33 -11.54
CA HIS A 91 -1.80 4.50 -11.72
C HIS A 91 -1.43 5.96 -11.55
N ILE A 92 -0.49 6.29 -10.66
CA ILE A 92 0.04 7.65 -10.50
C ILE A 92 0.62 8.11 -11.85
N PHE A 93 1.59 7.39 -12.38
CA PHE A 93 2.05 7.53 -13.76
C PHE A 93 1.25 6.61 -14.66
N PRO A 94 0.45 7.13 -15.62
CA PRO A 94 -0.49 6.34 -16.39
C PRO A 94 0.20 5.23 -17.19
N LYS A 95 -0.30 4.00 -17.08
CA LYS A 95 0.24 2.83 -17.78
C LYS A 95 0.33 3.05 -19.30
N SER A 96 -0.57 3.83 -19.89
CA SER A 96 -0.58 4.16 -21.32
C SER A 96 0.68 4.88 -21.80
N ARG A 97 1.45 5.49 -20.88
CA ARG A 97 2.73 6.13 -21.16
C ARG A 97 3.90 5.13 -21.21
N PHE A 98 3.74 3.92 -20.65
CA PHE A 98 4.79 2.91 -20.52
C PHE A 98 4.75 1.94 -21.70
N THR A 99 5.14 2.42 -22.87
CA THR A 99 5.49 1.60 -24.03
C THR A 99 6.93 1.87 -24.41
N LYS A 100 7.62 0.87 -24.99
CA LYS A 100 9.04 1.02 -25.38
C LYS A 100 9.28 2.30 -26.19
N LYS A 101 8.40 2.60 -27.16
CA LYS A 101 8.51 3.79 -27.98
C LYS A 101 8.39 5.07 -27.14
N LYS A 102 7.33 5.20 -26.32
CA LYS A 102 7.09 6.41 -25.51
C LYS A 102 8.18 6.64 -24.46
N LEU A 103 8.74 5.57 -23.89
CA LEU A 103 9.84 5.65 -22.94
C LEU A 103 11.11 6.14 -23.62
N LEU A 104 11.44 5.62 -24.81
CA LEU A 104 12.57 6.11 -25.61
C LEU A 104 12.38 7.57 -26.03
N ASP A 105 11.19 7.94 -26.49
CA ASP A 105 10.85 9.33 -26.87
C ASP A 105 10.96 10.28 -25.66
N ALA A 106 10.75 9.78 -24.43
CA ALA A 106 10.94 10.52 -23.18
C ALA A 106 12.40 10.53 -22.68
N GLY A 107 13.34 9.95 -23.40
CA GLY A 107 14.77 9.94 -23.04
C GLY A 107 15.20 8.83 -22.10
N VAL A 108 14.35 7.83 -21.85
CA VAL A 108 14.72 6.68 -21.02
C VAL A 108 15.75 5.81 -21.75
N PRO A 109 16.90 5.46 -21.13
CA PRO A 109 17.89 4.58 -21.73
C PRO A 109 17.31 3.20 -22.08
N LEU A 110 17.80 2.63 -23.20
CA LEU A 110 17.26 1.36 -23.71
C LEU A 110 17.41 0.19 -22.72
N ASP A 111 18.48 0.15 -21.98
CA ASP A 111 18.78 -0.86 -20.96
C ASP A 111 17.89 -0.73 -19.70
N SER A 112 17.27 0.40 -19.48
CA SER A 112 16.38 0.66 -18.34
C SER A 112 14.89 0.44 -18.67
N ILE A 113 14.53 0.22 -19.93
CA ILE A 113 13.13 0.10 -20.37
C ILE A 113 12.39 -1.02 -19.64
N ASP A 114 13.01 -2.18 -19.47
CA ASP A 114 12.37 -3.34 -18.83
C ASP A 114 12.05 -3.07 -17.35
N ASP A 115 12.88 -2.30 -16.63
CA ASP A 115 12.65 -1.89 -15.26
C ASP A 115 11.41 -0.98 -15.16
N TYR A 116 11.25 -0.02 -16.08
CA TYR A 116 10.08 0.84 -16.15
C TYR A 116 8.80 0.03 -16.39
N LEU A 117 8.85 -0.91 -17.35
CA LEU A 117 7.71 -1.78 -17.68
C LEU A 117 7.35 -2.74 -16.53
N ALA A 118 8.32 -3.21 -15.77
CA ALA A 118 8.10 -4.05 -14.60
C ALA A 118 7.46 -3.26 -13.44
N ALA A 119 7.93 -2.02 -13.21
CA ALA A 119 7.53 -1.21 -12.05
C ALA A 119 6.14 -0.56 -12.20
N VAL A 120 5.69 -0.24 -13.42
CA VAL A 120 4.49 0.57 -13.66
C VAL A 120 3.22 0.02 -12.98
N ASN A 121 3.08 -1.30 -12.87
CA ASN A 121 1.90 -1.94 -12.27
C ASN A 121 2.06 -2.27 -10.78
N LEU A 122 3.19 -1.93 -10.15
CA LEU A 122 3.46 -2.26 -8.74
C LEU A 122 2.89 -1.20 -7.79
N LEU A 123 2.61 -1.61 -6.56
CA LEU A 123 1.99 -0.80 -5.51
C LEU A 123 2.56 0.62 -5.38
N PRO A 124 3.90 0.86 -5.46
CA PRO A 124 4.44 2.21 -5.37
C PRO A 124 4.02 3.17 -6.50
N ASN A 125 3.49 2.68 -7.61
CA ASN A 125 2.89 3.50 -8.66
C ASN A 125 1.36 3.54 -8.59
N LEU A 126 0.74 3.04 -7.52
CA LEU A 126 -0.71 2.97 -7.40
C LEU A 126 -1.24 3.90 -6.31
N GLN A 127 -2.49 4.32 -6.46
CA GLN A 127 -3.25 5.13 -5.51
C GLN A 127 -4.73 4.76 -5.58
N LEU A 128 -5.52 5.25 -4.61
CA LEU A 128 -6.98 5.20 -4.68
C LEU A 128 -7.52 6.58 -5.04
N LEU A 129 -8.24 6.67 -6.14
CA LEU A 129 -8.93 7.89 -6.56
C LEU A 129 -10.45 7.70 -6.55
N ALA A 130 -11.18 8.74 -6.12
CA ALA A 130 -12.63 8.80 -6.30
C ALA A 130 -12.98 8.79 -7.80
N GLY A 131 -14.07 8.11 -8.17
CA GLY A 131 -14.40 7.85 -9.57
C GLY A 131 -14.47 9.10 -10.46
N THR A 132 -14.99 10.22 -9.96
CA THR A 132 -15.03 11.51 -10.68
C THR A 132 -13.63 12.06 -10.95
N VAL A 133 -12.77 12.05 -9.95
CA VAL A 133 -11.37 12.54 -10.03
C VAL A 133 -10.54 11.67 -10.98
N ASN A 134 -10.77 10.36 -10.99
CA ASN A 134 -10.09 9.45 -11.90
C ASN A 134 -10.43 9.71 -13.38
N ILE A 135 -11.69 10.07 -13.68
CA ILE A 135 -12.12 10.43 -15.03
C ILE A 135 -11.43 11.71 -15.51
N GLU A 136 -11.26 12.70 -14.65
CA GLU A 136 -10.60 13.96 -14.98
C GLU A 136 -9.09 13.81 -15.24
N LYS A 137 -8.42 12.89 -14.53
CA LYS A 137 -6.98 12.65 -14.68
C LYS A 137 -6.61 12.05 -16.04
N GLN A 138 -7.41 11.15 -16.57
CA GLN A 138 -7.14 10.44 -17.84
C GLN A 138 -5.70 9.87 -17.92
N ASP A 139 -4.97 10.19 -19.01
CA ASP A 139 -3.57 9.77 -19.26
C ASP A 139 -2.55 10.92 -19.12
N GLY A 140 -2.95 12.02 -18.46
CA GLY A 140 -2.06 13.15 -18.15
C GLY A 140 -0.93 12.74 -17.21
N LEU A 141 0.22 13.38 -17.32
CA LEU A 141 1.30 13.20 -16.35
C LEU A 141 0.83 13.69 -14.96
N PRO A 142 1.28 13.02 -13.88
CA PRO A 142 0.74 13.29 -12.56
C PRO A 142 0.94 14.73 -12.09
N ALA A 143 2.07 15.36 -12.41
CA ALA A 143 2.34 16.74 -12.03
C ALA A 143 1.35 17.72 -12.71
N GLU A 144 1.10 17.57 -14.01
CA GLU A 144 0.16 18.41 -14.77
C GLU A 144 -1.27 18.27 -14.23
N TRP A 145 -1.68 17.04 -13.92
CA TRP A 145 -2.98 16.79 -13.36
C TRP A 145 -3.13 17.39 -11.95
N ILE A 146 -2.12 17.23 -11.08
CA ILE A 146 -2.15 17.76 -9.71
C ILE A 146 -2.22 19.30 -9.70
N ASP A 147 -1.50 19.97 -10.58
CA ASP A 147 -1.57 21.42 -10.73
C ASP A 147 -2.98 21.91 -11.12
N THR A 148 -3.66 21.14 -11.97
CA THR A 148 -5.03 21.42 -12.39
C THR A 148 -6.04 21.08 -11.29
N ALA A 149 -5.91 19.93 -10.63
CA ALA A 149 -6.84 19.46 -9.62
C ALA A 149 -6.73 20.25 -8.29
N PHE A 150 -5.52 20.76 -7.99
CA PHE A 150 -5.20 21.49 -6.76
C PHE A 150 -4.52 22.83 -7.06
N PRO A 151 -5.26 23.85 -7.55
CA PRO A 151 -4.68 25.14 -7.90
C PRO A 151 -4.13 25.94 -6.70
N SER A 152 -4.59 25.62 -5.48
CA SER A 152 -4.04 26.19 -4.25
C SER A 152 -2.76 25.43 -3.85
N GLU A 153 -1.66 26.17 -3.65
CA GLU A 153 -0.37 25.61 -3.25
C GLU A 153 -0.45 24.80 -1.94
N ASP A 154 -1.14 25.34 -0.92
CA ASP A 154 -1.33 24.66 0.37
C ASP A 154 -2.10 23.34 0.22
N LYS A 155 -3.17 23.32 -0.59
CA LYS A 155 -3.95 22.11 -0.83
C LYS A 155 -3.15 21.08 -1.62
N ARG A 156 -2.35 21.53 -2.58
CA ARG A 156 -1.46 20.68 -3.35
C ARG A 156 -0.39 20.06 -2.47
N ALA A 157 0.30 20.86 -1.65
CA ALA A 157 1.30 20.37 -0.71
C ALA A 157 0.70 19.35 0.27
N THR A 158 -0.48 19.63 0.81
CA THR A 158 -1.21 18.70 1.69
C THR A 158 -1.50 17.38 0.97
N TYR A 159 -2.04 17.42 -0.26
CA TYR A 159 -2.34 16.23 -1.04
C TYR A 159 -1.09 15.40 -1.35
N LEU A 160 0.01 16.05 -1.73
CA LEU A 160 1.27 15.37 -2.01
C LEU A 160 1.81 14.64 -0.76
N ALA A 161 1.83 15.32 0.38
CA ALA A 161 2.32 14.75 1.64
C ALA A 161 1.42 13.60 2.15
N GLU A 162 0.09 13.76 2.09
CA GLU A 162 -0.86 12.73 2.53
C GLU A 162 -0.80 11.45 1.69
N ASN A 163 -0.41 11.57 0.41
CA ASN A 163 -0.37 10.46 -0.54
C ASN A 163 1.05 9.95 -0.87
N ASP A 164 2.06 10.37 -0.10
CA ASP A 164 3.46 10.01 -0.32
C ASP A 164 3.97 10.38 -1.73
N LEU A 165 3.50 11.52 -2.27
CA LEU A 165 3.84 12.02 -3.60
C LEU A 165 4.89 13.14 -3.59
N ASP A 166 5.54 13.40 -2.46
CA ASP A 166 6.62 14.38 -2.38
C ASP A 166 7.72 14.05 -3.38
N GLY A 167 8.23 15.08 -4.06
CA GLY A 167 9.24 14.93 -5.09
C GLY A 167 8.71 14.32 -6.39
N LEU A 168 7.41 14.45 -6.66
CA LEU A 168 6.80 14.01 -7.91
C LEU A 168 7.46 14.69 -9.10
N PRO A 169 8.07 13.94 -10.04
CA PRO A 169 8.77 14.54 -11.16
C PRO A 169 7.82 15.02 -12.26
N LEU A 170 8.30 15.99 -13.06
CA LEU A 170 7.61 16.47 -14.24
C LEU A 170 7.80 15.52 -15.44
N ASP A 171 8.94 14.84 -15.50
CA ASP A 171 9.32 14.02 -16.64
C ASP A 171 9.19 12.52 -16.36
N LEU A 172 8.77 11.78 -17.38
CA LEU A 172 8.64 10.33 -17.30
C LEU A 172 10.00 9.64 -17.10
N ALA A 173 11.10 10.26 -17.56
CA ALA A 173 12.45 9.74 -17.38
C ALA A 173 12.87 9.60 -15.91
N ASP A 174 12.30 10.40 -15.02
CA ASP A 174 12.61 10.37 -13.59
C ASP A 174 11.72 9.41 -12.79
N PHE A 175 10.83 8.67 -13.47
CA PHE A 175 9.87 7.77 -12.81
C PHE A 175 10.51 6.76 -11.86
N THR A 176 11.60 6.10 -12.23
CA THR A 176 12.22 5.05 -11.39
C THR A 176 12.81 5.63 -10.11
N SER A 177 13.40 6.82 -10.16
CA SER A 177 13.89 7.52 -8.97
C SER A 177 12.74 7.86 -8.01
N PHE A 178 11.66 8.42 -8.51
CA PHE A 178 10.45 8.69 -7.74
C PHE A 178 9.83 7.40 -7.19
N PHE A 179 9.72 6.36 -8.01
CA PHE A 179 9.16 5.06 -7.64
C PHE A 179 9.90 4.45 -6.44
N GLU A 180 11.24 4.42 -6.46
CA GLU A 180 12.03 3.87 -5.36
C GLU A 180 11.92 4.73 -4.09
N GLN A 181 11.91 6.05 -4.20
CA GLN A 181 11.70 6.94 -3.06
C GLN A 181 10.31 6.72 -2.44
N ARG A 182 9.26 6.64 -3.25
CA ARG A 182 7.90 6.37 -2.77
C ARG A 182 7.77 4.98 -2.17
N LYS A 183 8.41 3.97 -2.74
CA LYS A 183 8.48 2.61 -2.21
C LYS A 183 9.04 2.59 -0.77
N GLN A 184 10.10 3.37 -0.51
CA GLN A 184 10.67 3.48 0.85
C GLN A 184 9.69 4.19 1.81
N ARG A 185 9.03 5.26 1.40
CA ARG A 185 8.00 5.95 2.23
C ARG A 185 6.85 5.00 2.58
N ILE A 186 6.33 4.29 1.59
CA ILE A 186 5.27 3.29 1.77
C ILE A 186 5.75 2.15 2.69
N ARG A 187 6.99 1.68 2.54
CA ARG A 187 7.57 0.65 3.42
C ARG A 187 7.58 1.08 4.88
N ILE A 188 8.05 2.30 5.15
CA ILE A 188 8.04 2.87 6.51
C ILE A 188 6.61 2.95 7.06
N ARG A 189 5.66 3.43 6.25
CA ARG A 189 4.24 3.55 6.63
C ARG A 189 3.61 2.17 6.90
N LEU A 190 3.89 1.17 6.07
CA LEU A 190 3.43 -0.21 6.28
C LEU A 190 4.00 -0.81 7.58
N LEU A 191 5.30 -0.63 7.84
CA LEU A 191 5.92 -1.07 9.09
C LEU A 191 5.29 -0.39 10.31
N ALA A 192 5.02 0.90 10.24
CA ALA A 192 4.35 1.64 11.33
C ALA A 192 2.90 1.18 11.56
N THR A 193 2.18 0.82 10.49
CA THR A 193 0.75 0.46 10.56
C THR A 193 0.52 -1.02 10.84
N LEU A 194 1.33 -1.90 10.22
CA LEU A 194 1.18 -3.35 10.28
C LEU A 194 2.25 -4.04 11.14
N GLY A 195 3.33 -3.33 11.43
CA GLY A 195 4.52 -3.86 12.10
C GLY A 195 4.22 -4.55 13.42
N THR A 196 5.19 -5.29 13.87
CA THR A 196 5.13 -6.23 15.00
C THR A 196 4.41 -5.69 16.23
N SER A 197 3.56 -6.50 16.82
CA SER A 197 3.07 -6.28 18.19
C SER A 197 4.24 -6.01 19.14
N PRO A 198 4.10 -5.08 20.11
CA PRO A 198 5.14 -4.86 21.10
C PRO A 198 5.38 -6.17 21.87
N GLY A 199 6.45 -6.88 21.55
CA GLY A 199 6.79 -8.16 22.18
C GLY A 199 7.62 -9.13 21.32
N ALA A 200 7.82 -8.87 20.02
CA ALA A 200 8.76 -9.67 19.25
C ALA A 200 10.20 -9.15 19.51
N PRO A 201 11.19 -10.02 19.83
CA PRO A 201 12.56 -9.61 20.00
C PRO A 201 13.05 -9.01 18.69
N GLN A 202 13.59 -7.80 18.76
CA GLN A 202 14.41 -7.23 17.71
C GLN A 202 15.68 -8.07 17.66
N ASP A 203 15.74 -9.05 16.76
CA ASP A 203 16.99 -9.72 16.48
C ASP A 203 18.00 -8.68 15.99
N ALA A 204 18.98 -8.47 16.85
CA ALA A 204 20.17 -7.67 16.61
C ALA A 204 20.92 -8.24 15.40
N ALA A 205 20.80 -7.56 14.26
CA ALA A 205 21.69 -7.76 13.12
C ALA A 205 22.49 -6.49 12.91
N LEU A 206 23.49 -6.30 13.78
CA LEU A 206 24.66 -5.47 13.57
C LEU A 206 25.84 -6.23 14.13
N SER A 207 26.49 -6.96 13.27
CA SER A 207 27.90 -7.37 13.42
C SER A 207 28.54 -7.34 12.04
#